data_21ff0b9664fdb42c2d9aaf527bdb59fc
#
_entry.id   21ff0b9664fdb42c2d9aaf527bdb59fc
#
_cell.length_a   1.000
_cell.length_b   1.000
_cell.length_c   1.000
_cell.angle_alpha   90.00
_cell.angle_beta   90.00
_cell.angle_gamma   90.00
#
_symmetry.space_group_name_H-M   'P 1'
#
loop_
_entity.id
_entity.type
_entity.pdbx_description
1 polymer ?
#
loop_
_entity_poly.entity_id
_entity_poly.type
_entity_poly.pdbx_seq_one_letter_code
_entity_poly.pdbx_strand_id
1 'polypeptide(L)'
;MTDIQPVFFNPLEEGYAESPWGHFDELRRNEPVHFSLLGQWFLFRFDDVSALLRDPNQSVEDANITHHNEDRLAQFRAGFGEDAEPSTSMLGRDAPDHTRLRRLVSKAFTPAAIAALRPVIEELVDEALNTMDERGTTEIVHDLAFPLPFDVISVMLGMPEADKDQVAAWSSAIVKTLDPIISDEEIFAAAEADEKMSSLLDEVIAWKRANPADDLLTALIQAEEDGDRLSARELRDQVSLLFVAGHETTVNLIGTGIYELLRDPKQAKILRDNPSLDVNAVDELLRFVSPVQFSRRITTSDINVDGYSIDKGSVVLTGLASANRDPAKWGDDAERIDVQRTGTAQHVSFGSGSHYCLGSSLARLEAQVAIGRFLRRFPDAKIVSEAEWNGRINLRGVERLELSVH
;
A
#
# COMPACT_ATOMS: atom_id res chain seq x y z
N MET A 1 28.41 30.55 6.53
CA MET A 1 28.14 29.37 5.74
C MET A 1 28.35 28.20 6.68
N THR A 2 27.30 27.66 7.24
CA THR A 2 27.36 26.41 8.00
C THR A 2 27.68 25.32 7.00
N ASP A 3 28.78 24.58 7.20
CA ASP A 3 29.06 23.35 6.46
C ASP A 3 27.91 22.36 6.69
N ILE A 4 26.88 22.43 5.86
CA ILE A 4 25.83 21.41 5.83
C ILE A 4 26.48 20.20 5.16
N GLN A 5 26.79 19.19 5.96
CA GLN A 5 27.20 17.90 5.40
C GLN A 5 26.02 17.34 4.59
N PRO A 6 26.25 16.79 3.39
CA PRO A 6 25.17 16.17 2.63
C PRO A 6 24.55 15.05 3.45
N VAL A 7 23.22 15.03 3.52
CA VAL A 7 22.48 13.98 4.21
C VAL A 7 22.53 12.73 3.34
N PHE A 8 23.00 11.63 3.90
CA PHE A 8 23.03 10.36 3.20
C PHE A 8 21.77 9.57 3.52
N PHE A 9 20.89 9.38 2.53
CA PHE A 9 19.72 8.54 2.65
C PHE A 9 20.08 7.08 2.38
N ASN A 10 20.13 6.26 3.44
CA ASN A 10 20.43 4.84 3.36
C ASN A 10 19.28 3.98 3.92
N PRO A 11 18.34 3.53 3.07
CA PRO A 11 17.23 2.68 3.53
C PRO A 11 17.64 1.23 3.86
N LEU A 12 18.92 0.87 3.69
CA LEU A 12 19.49 -0.43 4.06
C LEU A 12 20.20 -0.39 5.42
N GLU A 13 20.17 0.74 6.11
CA GLU A 13 20.77 0.85 7.44
C GLU A 13 20.02 -0.02 8.45
N GLU A 14 20.76 -0.65 9.37
CA GLU A 14 20.18 -1.44 10.45
C GLU A 14 19.20 -0.60 11.27
N GLY A 15 17.99 -1.11 11.51
CA GLY A 15 16.92 -0.40 12.22
C GLY A 15 16.05 0.51 11.33
N TYR A 16 16.39 0.71 10.04
CA TYR A 16 15.57 1.55 9.16
C TYR A 16 14.13 1.01 9.02
N ALA A 17 13.96 -0.30 8.82
CA ALA A 17 12.63 -0.90 8.69
C ALA A 17 11.78 -0.71 9.96
N GLU A 18 12.41 -0.67 11.14
CA GLU A 18 11.74 -0.41 12.42
C GLU A 18 11.38 1.06 12.60
N SER A 19 12.27 1.97 12.23
CA SER A 19 12.11 3.40 12.48
C SER A 19 12.81 4.28 11.45
N PRO A 20 12.21 4.55 10.27
CA PRO A 20 12.77 5.46 9.27
C PRO A 20 12.63 6.95 9.64
N TRP A 21 11.96 7.24 10.75
CA TRP A 21 11.46 8.58 11.07
C TRP A 21 12.55 9.62 11.28
N GLY A 22 13.68 9.21 11.90
CA GLY A 22 14.85 10.07 12.09
C GLY A 22 15.46 10.51 10.75
N HIS A 23 15.59 9.59 9.80
CA HIS A 23 16.07 9.88 8.45
C HIS A 23 15.15 10.86 7.72
N PHE A 24 13.82 10.60 7.78
CA PHE A 24 12.85 11.49 7.13
C PHE A 24 12.84 12.89 7.74
N ASP A 25 12.95 13.00 9.06
CA ASP A 25 13.02 14.30 9.73
C ASP A 25 14.26 15.09 9.35
N GLU A 26 15.42 14.43 9.30
CA GLU A 26 16.68 15.04 8.87
C GLU A 26 16.63 15.50 7.42
N LEU A 27 16.10 14.65 6.50
CA LEU A 27 15.94 15.00 5.08
C LEU A 27 14.95 16.16 4.91
N ARG A 28 13.79 16.14 5.58
CA ARG A 28 12.84 17.25 5.51
C ARG A 28 13.44 18.60 5.88
N ARG A 29 14.34 18.61 6.88
CA ARG A 29 14.95 19.85 7.37
C ARG A 29 16.11 20.32 6.50
N ASN A 30 16.97 19.41 6.09
CA ASN A 30 18.28 19.75 5.53
C ASN A 30 18.35 19.58 4.00
N GLU A 31 17.63 18.59 3.45
CA GLU A 31 17.67 18.24 2.03
C GLU A 31 16.31 17.72 1.54
N PRO A 32 15.25 18.56 1.59
CA PRO A 32 13.88 18.13 1.30
C PRO A 32 13.64 17.67 -0.14
N VAL A 33 14.51 18.07 -1.06
CA VAL A 33 14.61 17.60 -2.44
C VAL A 33 15.97 16.92 -2.56
N HIS A 34 15.99 15.62 -2.51
CA HIS A 34 17.21 14.80 -2.44
C HIS A 34 17.43 14.04 -3.74
N PHE A 35 18.66 14.09 -4.27
CA PHE A 35 19.07 13.25 -5.40
C PHE A 35 19.92 12.08 -4.90
N SER A 36 19.37 10.87 -5.02
CA SER A 36 20.00 9.67 -4.48
C SER A 36 21.15 9.16 -5.36
N LEU A 37 22.02 8.33 -4.79
CA LEU A 37 23.08 7.62 -5.52
C LEU A 37 22.53 6.66 -6.60
N LEU A 38 21.23 6.31 -6.54
CA LEU A 38 20.56 5.48 -7.53
C LEU A 38 20.02 6.27 -8.73
N GLY A 39 20.32 7.59 -8.79
CA GLY A 39 19.85 8.46 -9.88
C GLY A 39 18.36 8.80 -9.81
N GLN A 40 17.77 8.74 -8.63
CA GLN A 40 16.37 9.06 -8.39
C GLN A 40 16.24 10.28 -7.48
N TRP A 41 15.24 11.11 -7.75
CA TRP A 41 14.87 12.21 -6.89
C TRP A 41 13.89 11.75 -5.80
N PHE A 42 13.99 12.35 -4.62
CA PHE A 42 13.07 12.15 -3.51
C PHE A 42 12.54 13.48 -3.01
N LEU A 43 11.24 13.55 -2.73
CA LEU A 43 10.59 14.68 -2.08
C LEU A 43 10.10 14.28 -0.69
N PHE A 44 10.39 15.08 0.33
CA PHE A 44 10.09 14.72 1.72
C PHE A 44 9.10 15.65 2.43
N ARG A 45 8.88 16.89 1.96
CA ARG A 45 7.92 17.83 2.55
C ARG A 45 6.50 17.60 2.02
N PHE A 46 5.51 17.83 2.88
CA PHE A 46 4.10 17.62 2.55
C PHE A 46 3.64 18.40 1.31
N ASP A 47 3.98 19.68 1.24
CA ASP A 47 3.52 20.55 0.16
C ASP A 47 4.09 20.13 -1.19
N ASP A 48 5.39 19.78 -1.26
CA ASP A 48 6.05 19.31 -2.49
C ASP A 48 5.49 17.96 -2.94
N VAL A 49 5.36 17.02 -2.01
CA VAL A 49 4.76 15.69 -2.24
C VAL A 49 3.32 15.83 -2.75
N SER A 50 2.52 16.64 -2.05
CA SER A 50 1.10 16.83 -2.39
C SER A 50 0.92 17.55 -3.74
N ALA A 51 1.79 18.52 -4.05
CA ALA A 51 1.78 19.23 -5.32
C ALA A 51 2.10 18.29 -6.49
N LEU A 52 3.20 17.50 -6.37
CA LEU A 52 3.61 16.59 -7.44
C LEU A 52 2.58 15.47 -7.68
N LEU A 53 2.00 14.92 -6.61
CA LEU A 53 0.97 13.87 -6.71
C LEU A 53 -0.29 14.35 -7.45
N ARG A 54 -0.62 15.64 -7.34
CA ARG A 54 -1.82 16.25 -7.97
C ARG A 54 -1.58 16.81 -9.35
N ASP A 55 -0.31 16.95 -9.75
CA ASP A 55 0.02 17.49 -11.08
C ASP A 55 -0.38 16.48 -12.17
N PRO A 56 -1.39 16.80 -13.02
CA PRO A 56 -1.86 15.90 -14.05
C PRO A 56 -0.87 15.73 -15.22
N ASN A 57 0.19 16.53 -15.24
CA ASN A 57 1.22 16.47 -16.28
C ASN A 57 2.34 15.48 -15.92
N GLN A 58 2.37 14.92 -14.72
CA GLN A 58 3.37 13.93 -14.36
C GLN A 58 2.93 12.53 -14.79
N SER A 59 3.89 11.73 -15.22
CA SER A 59 3.65 10.37 -15.71
C SER A 59 3.89 9.31 -14.64
N VAL A 60 3.33 8.12 -14.86
CA VAL A 60 3.68 6.87 -14.16
C VAL A 60 4.22 5.80 -15.12
N GLU A 61 4.18 6.05 -16.45
CA GLU A 61 4.60 5.10 -17.49
C GLU A 61 6.12 5.06 -17.65
N ASP A 62 6.71 3.89 -17.52
CA ASP A 62 8.16 3.68 -17.64
C ASP A 62 8.74 4.12 -18.99
N ALA A 63 7.91 4.13 -20.04
CA ALA A 63 8.29 4.63 -21.36
C ALA A 63 8.71 6.11 -21.37
N ASN A 64 8.31 6.88 -20.34
CA ASN A 64 8.68 8.29 -20.20
C ASN A 64 9.98 8.52 -19.43
N ILE A 65 10.62 7.48 -18.91
CA ILE A 65 11.93 7.58 -18.25
C ILE A 65 13.00 7.76 -19.32
N THR A 66 13.82 8.82 -19.19
CA THR A 66 14.95 9.08 -20.06
C THR A 66 16.29 8.97 -19.36
N HIS A 67 16.29 9.00 -18.03
CA HIS A 67 17.47 8.83 -17.19
C HIS A 67 17.37 7.46 -16.50
N HIS A 68 17.66 6.40 -17.29
CA HIS A 68 17.60 5.04 -16.79
C HIS A 68 18.79 4.74 -15.88
N ASN A 69 18.51 4.02 -14.80
CA ASN A 69 19.53 3.23 -14.13
C ASN A 69 19.71 1.96 -14.97
N GLU A 70 20.77 1.93 -15.78
CA GLU A 70 21.06 0.83 -16.71
C GLU A 70 21.23 -0.52 -16.01
N ASP A 71 21.82 -0.52 -14.81
CA ASP A 71 22.01 -1.74 -14.03
C ASP A 71 20.63 -2.30 -13.59
N ARG A 72 19.73 -1.44 -13.09
CA ARG A 72 18.39 -1.84 -12.70
C ARG A 72 17.57 -2.34 -13.90
N LEU A 73 17.68 -1.68 -15.04
CA LEU A 73 17.01 -2.10 -16.27
C LEU A 73 17.51 -3.48 -16.73
N ALA A 74 18.84 -3.71 -16.68
CA ALA A 74 19.44 -4.99 -17.00
C ALA A 74 18.98 -6.11 -16.06
N GLN A 75 18.88 -5.83 -14.75
CA GLN A 75 18.37 -6.77 -13.75
C GLN A 75 16.92 -7.18 -14.05
N PHE A 76 16.04 -6.21 -14.34
CA PHE A 76 14.64 -6.50 -14.68
C PHE A 76 14.51 -7.31 -15.97
N ARG A 77 15.30 -6.99 -17.01
CA ARG A 77 15.33 -7.78 -18.25
C ARG A 77 15.83 -9.20 -18.03
N ALA A 78 16.81 -9.38 -17.15
CA ALA A 78 17.31 -10.71 -16.81
C ALA A 78 16.23 -11.56 -16.10
N GLY A 79 15.46 -10.99 -15.19
CA GLY A 79 14.41 -11.71 -14.45
C GLY A 79 13.15 -11.95 -15.27
N PHE A 80 12.58 -10.89 -15.88
CA PHE A 80 11.30 -10.96 -16.59
C PHE A 80 11.43 -11.31 -18.07
N GLY A 81 12.64 -11.28 -18.63
CA GLY A 81 12.92 -11.53 -20.05
C GLY A 81 13.13 -10.23 -20.85
N GLU A 82 13.93 -10.34 -21.93
CA GLU A 82 14.27 -9.21 -22.81
C GLU A 82 13.01 -8.60 -23.49
N ASP A 83 12.03 -9.45 -23.81
CA ASP A 83 10.79 -9.08 -24.50
C ASP A 83 9.60 -8.93 -23.55
N ALA A 84 9.85 -8.85 -22.22
CA ALA A 84 8.78 -8.68 -21.24
C ALA A 84 8.02 -7.38 -21.50
N GLU A 85 6.74 -7.50 -21.78
CA GLU A 85 5.89 -6.34 -21.98
C GLU A 85 5.46 -5.76 -20.63
N PRO A 86 5.48 -4.43 -20.46
CA PRO A 86 4.99 -3.78 -19.24
C PRO A 86 3.55 -4.17 -18.91
N SER A 87 3.20 -4.21 -17.62
CA SER A 87 1.82 -4.42 -17.19
C SER A 87 0.87 -3.42 -17.85
N THR A 88 -0.30 -3.92 -18.23
CA THR A 88 -1.40 -3.09 -18.76
C THR A 88 -2.36 -2.63 -17.68
N SER A 89 -2.03 -2.84 -16.39
CA SER A 89 -2.87 -2.38 -15.29
C SER A 89 -2.89 -0.85 -15.20
N MET A 90 -3.98 -0.31 -14.64
CA MET A 90 -4.15 1.15 -14.48
C MET A 90 -3.09 1.80 -13.58
N LEU A 91 -2.34 1.03 -12.78
CA LEU A 91 -1.30 1.58 -11.90
C LEU A 91 -0.14 2.18 -12.68
N GLY A 92 0.24 1.55 -13.80
CA GLY A 92 1.38 1.96 -14.63
C GLY A 92 0.95 2.63 -15.94
N ARG A 93 -0.24 3.23 -16.02
CA ARG A 93 -0.75 3.91 -17.22
C ARG A 93 -1.12 5.35 -16.95
N ASP A 94 -0.89 6.19 -17.96
CA ASP A 94 -1.32 7.59 -18.01
C ASP A 94 -2.65 7.74 -18.77
N ALA A 95 -3.25 8.92 -18.73
CA ALA A 95 -4.39 9.25 -19.58
C ALA A 95 -3.97 9.22 -21.07
N PRO A 96 -4.80 8.73 -22.00
CA PRO A 96 -6.21 8.34 -21.81
C PRO A 96 -6.44 6.93 -21.25
N ASP A 97 -5.48 6.03 -21.35
CA ASP A 97 -5.62 4.61 -20.99
C ASP A 97 -5.95 4.43 -19.50
N HIS A 98 -5.24 5.12 -18.61
CA HIS A 98 -5.57 5.13 -17.18
C HIS A 98 -7.04 5.52 -16.95
N THR A 99 -7.51 6.59 -17.57
CA THR A 99 -8.88 7.08 -17.38
C THR A 99 -9.91 6.06 -17.82
N ARG A 100 -9.67 5.39 -18.96
CA ARG A 100 -10.50 4.32 -19.49
C ARG A 100 -10.55 3.13 -18.55
N LEU A 101 -9.39 2.57 -18.20
CA LEU A 101 -9.29 1.40 -17.32
C LEU A 101 -9.91 1.67 -15.95
N ARG A 102 -9.56 2.82 -15.34
CA ARG A 102 -10.10 3.21 -14.04
C ARG A 102 -11.63 3.35 -14.06
N ARG A 103 -12.20 3.89 -15.13
CA ARG A 103 -13.65 4.05 -15.27
C ARG A 103 -14.36 2.70 -15.31
N LEU A 104 -13.81 1.73 -16.04
CA LEU A 104 -14.36 0.36 -16.10
C LEU A 104 -14.31 -0.33 -14.73
N VAL A 105 -13.14 -0.27 -14.04
CA VAL A 105 -12.94 -0.92 -12.75
C VAL A 105 -13.74 -0.24 -11.62
N SER A 106 -13.83 1.09 -11.63
CA SER A 106 -14.52 1.85 -10.56
C SER A 106 -16.01 1.55 -10.43
N LYS A 107 -16.64 1.02 -11.48
CA LYS A 107 -18.06 0.60 -11.43
C LYS A 107 -18.34 -0.45 -10.35
N ALA A 108 -17.35 -1.25 -10.03
CA ALA A 108 -17.45 -2.30 -9.01
C ALA A 108 -17.03 -1.83 -7.60
N PHE A 109 -16.37 -0.67 -7.48
CA PHE A 109 -15.95 -0.07 -6.19
C PHE A 109 -16.89 1.06 -5.72
N THR A 110 -18.19 0.84 -5.88
CA THR A 110 -19.17 1.84 -5.42
C THR A 110 -19.29 1.84 -3.89
N PRO A 111 -19.68 2.97 -3.27
CA PRO A 111 -19.94 3.00 -1.83
C PRO A 111 -20.93 1.94 -1.36
N ALA A 112 -21.95 1.60 -2.18
CA ALA A 112 -22.93 0.57 -1.86
C ALA A 112 -22.31 -0.84 -1.89
N ALA A 113 -21.48 -1.16 -2.89
CA ALA A 113 -20.76 -2.44 -2.96
C ALA A 113 -19.81 -2.63 -1.77
N ILE A 114 -19.05 -1.59 -1.40
CA ILE A 114 -18.15 -1.64 -0.24
C ILE A 114 -18.96 -1.78 1.06
N ALA A 115 -20.07 -1.05 1.23
CA ALA A 115 -20.92 -1.18 2.42
C ALA A 115 -21.53 -2.59 2.56
N ALA A 116 -21.82 -3.27 1.44
CA ALA A 116 -22.34 -4.62 1.44
C ALA A 116 -21.34 -5.68 1.94
N LEU A 117 -20.03 -5.38 1.93
CA LEU A 117 -18.98 -6.25 2.47
C LEU A 117 -18.88 -6.19 4.00
N ARG A 118 -19.45 -5.16 4.66
CA ARG A 118 -19.35 -5.00 6.12
C ARG A 118 -19.75 -6.24 6.91
N PRO A 119 -20.88 -6.93 6.65
CA PRO A 119 -21.25 -8.12 7.41
C PRO A 119 -20.22 -9.25 7.27
N VAL A 120 -19.66 -9.46 6.08
CA VAL A 120 -18.62 -10.46 5.82
C VAL A 120 -17.34 -10.11 6.58
N ILE A 121 -16.90 -8.86 6.53
CA ILE A 121 -15.73 -8.37 7.27
C ILE A 121 -15.93 -8.57 8.77
N GLU A 122 -17.13 -8.24 9.29
CA GLU A 122 -17.46 -8.40 10.70
C GLU A 122 -17.44 -9.86 11.15
N GLU A 123 -17.97 -10.77 10.32
CA GLU A 123 -17.97 -12.23 10.58
C GLU A 123 -16.54 -12.77 10.61
N LEU A 124 -15.72 -12.47 9.61
CA LEU A 124 -14.30 -12.90 9.53
C LEU A 124 -13.50 -12.41 10.74
N VAL A 125 -13.69 -11.16 11.14
CA VAL A 125 -13.02 -10.60 12.31
C VAL A 125 -13.50 -11.30 13.59
N ASP A 126 -14.80 -11.50 13.77
CA ASP A 126 -15.34 -12.15 14.99
C ASP A 126 -14.86 -13.61 15.11
N GLU A 127 -14.76 -14.36 14.02
CA GLU A 127 -14.20 -15.72 13.99
C GLU A 127 -12.73 -15.74 14.41
N ALA A 128 -11.93 -14.82 13.86
CA ALA A 128 -10.52 -14.67 14.25
C ALA A 128 -10.38 -14.34 15.75
N LEU A 129 -11.14 -13.35 16.24
CA LEU A 129 -11.13 -12.94 17.65
C LEU A 129 -11.58 -14.06 18.60
N ASN A 130 -12.56 -14.87 18.22
CA ASN A 130 -12.98 -16.02 19.02
C ASN A 130 -11.86 -17.07 19.13
N THR A 131 -11.17 -17.36 18.04
CA THR A 131 -10.01 -18.27 18.03
C THR A 131 -8.88 -17.77 18.92
N MET A 132 -8.60 -16.45 18.90
CA MET A 132 -7.60 -15.82 19.78
C MET A 132 -7.98 -15.92 21.26
N ASP A 133 -9.27 -15.69 21.58
CA ASP A 133 -9.81 -15.76 22.94
C ASP A 133 -9.66 -17.17 23.53
N GLU A 134 -9.94 -18.20 22.74
CA GLU A 134 -9.78 -19.61 23.14
C GLU A 134 -8.31 -19.99 23.41
N ARG A 135 -7.37 -19.41 22.64
CA ARG A 135 -5.93 -19.68 22.78
C ARG A 135 -5.27 -18.87 23.90
N GLY A 136 -5.80 -17.68 24.20
CA GLY A 136 -5.20 -16.73 25.14
C GLY A 136 -3.95 -16.01 24.59
N THR A 137 -3.48 -16.40 23.42
CA THR A 137 -2.34 -15.83 22.69
C THR A 137 -2.63 -15.75 21.20
N THR A 138 -1.98 -14.84 20.49
CA THR A 138 -2.12 -14.72 19.03
C THR A 138 -0.84 -14.18 18.39
N GLU A 139 -0.58 -14.60 17.16
CA GLU A 139 0.29 -13.89 16.23
C GLU A 139 -0.60 -13.03 15.34
N ILE A 140 -0.67 -11.72 15.63
CA ILE A 140 -1.73 -10.84 15.12
C ILE A 140 -1.70 -10.68 13.59
N VAL A 141 -0.52 -10.77 12.98
CA VAL A 141 -0.42 -10.66 11.51
C VAL A 141 -0.99 -11.91 10.88
N HIS A 142 -0.56 -13.09 11.30
CA HIS A 142 -1.02 -14.38 10.76
C HIS A 142 -2.50 -14.66 11.08
N ASP A 143 -2.94 -14.34 12.32
CA ASP A 143 -4.27 -14.75 12.78
C ASP A 143 -5.38 -13.74 12.41
N LEU A 144 -5.04 -12.47 12.09
CA LEU A 144 -6.02 -11.43 11.75
C LEU A 144 -5.62 -10.57 10.55
N ALA A 145 -4.46 -9.90 10.62
CA ALA A 145 -4.15 -8.84 9.67
C ALA A 145 -3.97 -9.38 8.24
N PHE A 146 -3.40 -10.58 8.10
CA PHE A 146 -3.17 -11.24 6.82
C PHE A 146 -4.44 -11.91 6.26
N PRO A 147 -5.17 -12.79 6.98
CA PRO A 147 -6.31 -13.50 6.41
C PRO A 147 -7.48 -12.57 6.04
N LEU A 148 -7.71 -11.52 6.82
CA LEU A 148 -8.87 -10.65 6.61
C LEU A 148 -8.91 -10.01 5.22
N PRO A 149 -7.94 -9.19 4.78
CA PRO A 149 -8.00 -8.56 3.45
C PRO A 149 -7.88 -9.58 2.32
N PHE A 150 -7.20 -10.72 2.55
CA PHE A 150 -7.13 -11.80 1.59
C PHE A 150 -8.52 -12.41 1.34
N ASP A 151 -9.25 -12.76 2.39
CA ASP A 151 -10.58 -13.35 2.29
C ASP A 151 -11.60 -12.35 1.72
N VAL A 152 -11.53 -11.10 2.15
CA VAL A 152 -12.41 -10.04 1.65
C VAL A 152 -12.24 -9.81 0.15
N ILE A 153 -10.98 -9.70 -0.35
CA ILE A 153 -10.75 -9.54 -1.79
C ILE A 153 -11.15 -10.79 -2.58
N SER A 154 -10.93 -11.98 -2.02
CA SER A 154 -11.35 -13.26 -2.63
C SER A 154 -12.87 -13.36 -2.75
N VAL A 155 -13.60 -13.01 -1.70
CA VAL A 155 -15.08 -12.94 -1.71
C VAL A 155 -15.56 -11.89 -2.70
N MET A 156 -14.96 -10.70 -2.69
CA MET A 156 -15.33 -9.60 -3.59
C MET A 156 -15.13 -9.97 -5.07
N LEU A 157 -14.04 -10.66 -5.39
CA LEU A 157 -13.77 -11.17 -6.74
C LEU A 157 -14.59 -12.44 -7.08
N GLY A 158 -15.20 -13.09 -6.07
CA GLY A 158 -15.88 -14.37 -6.25
C GLY A 158 -14.92 -15.46 -6.72
N MET A 159 -13.71 -15.48 -6.15
CA MET A 159 -12.68 -16.48 -6.49
C MET A 159 -13.05 -17.86 -5.94
N PRO A 160 -12.75 -18.96 -6.68
CA PRO A 160 -12.82 -20.30 -6.11
C PRO A 160 -11.77 -20.45 -4.99
N GLU A 161 -11.96 -21.48 -4.15
CA GLU A 161 -10.94 -21.82 -3.15
C GLU A 161 -9.56 -22.00 -3.81
N ALA A 162 -8.58 -21.29 -3.29
CA ALA A 162 -7.19 -21.36 -3.70
C ALA A 162 -6.31 -21.57 -2.48
N ASP A 163 -5.09 -22.06 -2.69
CA ASP A 163 -4.09 -22.15 -1.65
C ASP A 163 -3.65 -20.73 -1.23
N LYS A 164 -4.18 -20.26 -0.10
CA LYS A 164 -3.97 -18.92 0.42
C LYS A 164 -2.50 -18.63 0.66
N ASP A 165 -1.77 -19.57 1.25
CA ASP A 165 -0.38 -19.41 1.59
C ASP A 165 0.49 -19.26 0.33
N GLN A 166 0.16 -20.03 -0.71
CA GLN A 166 0.88 -19.98 -1.97
C GLN A 166 0.61 -18.66 -2.72
N VAL A 167 -0.64 -18.25 -2.81
CA VAL A 167 -1.01 -16.98 -3.47
C VAL A 167 -0.43 -15.78 -2.71
N ALA A 168 -0.41 -15.84 -1.39
CA ALA A 168 0.22 -14.85 -0.55
C ALA A 168 1.73 -14.75 -0.77
N ALA A 169 2.42 -15.89 -0.86
CA ALA A 169 3.85 -15.93 -1.14
C ALA A 169 4.18 -15.29 -2.50
N TRP A 170 3.35 -15.54 -3.53
CA TRP A 170 3.50 -14.88 -4.84
C TRP A 170 3.25 -13.38 -4.76
N SER A 171 2.17 -12.95 -4.09
CA SER A 171 1.89 -11.53 -3.88
C SER A 171 3.05 -10.83 -3.19
N SER A 172 3.56 -11.43 -2.12
CA SER A 172 4.71 -10.93 -1.36
C SER A 172 5.98 -10.79 -2.20
N ALA A 173 6.26 -11.77 -3.09
CA ALA A 173 7.40 -11.68 -4.01
C ALA A 173 7.23 -10.57 -5.05
N ILE A 174 6.03 -10.46 -5.65
CA ILE A 174 5.72 -9.45 -6.68
C ILE A 174 5.89 -8.03 -6.13
N VAL A 175 5.37 -7.74 -4.94
CA VAL A 175 5.41 -6.37 -4.37
C VAL A 175 6.82 -5.90 -4.01
N LYS A 176 7.80 -6.79 -3.87
CA LYS A 176 9.22 -6.41 -3.69
C LYS A 176 9.77 -5.61 -4.87
N THR A 177 9.20 -5.78 -6.07
CA THR A 177 9.58 -4.98 -7.25
C THR A 177 9.28 -3.48 -7.08
N LEU A 178 8.45 -3.11 -6.11
CA LEU A 178 8.13 -1.71 -5.79
C LEU A 178 9.23 -1.04 -4.93
N ASP A 179 10.15 -1.81 -4.37
CA ASP A 179 11.26 -1.25 -3.60
C ASP A 179 12.27 -0.56 -4.52
N PRO A 180 12.83 0.57 -4.12
CA PRO A 180 13.84 1.28 -4.90
C PRO A 180 15.15 0.49 -5.04
N ILE A 181 15.41 -0.40 -4.09
CA ILE A 181 16.57 -1.32 -4.09
C ILE A 181 16.02 -2.74 -3.98
N ILE A 182 16.43 -3.61 -4.90
CA ILE A 182 16.01 -5.02 -4.97
C ILE A 182 17.19 -5.84 -5.52
N SER A 183 17.39 -7.03 -4.97
CA SER A 183 18.43 -7.96 -5.44
C SER A 183 18.01 -8.73 -6.69
N ASP A 184 18.99 -9.28 -7.41
CA ASP A 184 18.74 -10.15 -8.57
C ASP A 184 17.87 -11.36 -8.17
N GLU A 185 18.15 -11.98 -7.02
CA GLU A 185 17.40 -13.13 -6.52
C GLU A 185 15.92 -12.78 -6.29
N GLU A 186 15.66 -11.61 -5.71
CA GLU A 186 14.29 -11.13 -5.49
C GLU A 186 13.58 -10.81 -6.80
N ILE A 187 14.28 -10.26 -7.81
CA ILE A 187 13.69 -10.02 -9.13
C ILE A 187 13.32 -11.33 -9.82
N PHE A 188 14.19 -12.35 -9.77
CA PHE A 188 13.88 -13.67 -10.33
C PHE A 188 12.71 -14.34 -9.61
N ALA A 189 12.66 -14.25 -8.28
CA ALA A 189 11.55 -14.77 -7.50
C ALA A 189 10.22 -14.04 -7.82
N ALA A 190 10.28 -12.73 -8.04
CA ALA A 190 9.12 -11.94 -8.43
C ALA A 190 8.62 -12.31 -9.83
N ALA A 191 9.51 -12.53 -10.79
CA ALA A 191 9.16 -12.94 -12.13
C ALA A 191 8.49 -14.32 -12.17
N GLU A 192 9.04 -15.30 -11.43
CA GLU A 192 8.43 -16.63 -11.29
C GLU A 192 7.05 -16.55 -10.62
N ALA A 193 6.91 -15.71 -9.59
CA ALA A 193 5.66 -15.49 -8.88
C ALA A 193 4.60 -14.84 -9.80
N ASP A 194 4.99 -13.86 -10.62
CA ASP A 194 4.11 -13.19 -11.58
C ASP A 194 3.60 -14.17 -12.67
N GLU A 195 4.46 -15.06 -13.18
CA GLU A 195 4.05 -16.10 -14.12
C GLU A 195 3.02 -17.05 -13.51
N LYS A 196 3.25 -17.52 -12.27
CA LYS A 196 2.33 -18.41 -11.54
C LYS A 196 1.01 -17.72 -11.23
N MET A 197 1.06 -16.47 -10.75
CA MET A 197 -0.13 -15.66 -10.49
C MET A 197 -0.92 -15.45 -11.77
N SER A 198 -0.27 -15.09 -12.87
CA SER A 198 -0.91 -14.92 -14.18
C SER A 198 -1.61 -16.17 -14.66
N SER A 199 -0.96 -17.35 -14.52
CA SER A 199 -1.56 -18.65 -14.88
C SER A 199 -2.80 -18.95 -14.05
N LEU A 200 -2.75 -18.78 -12.74
CA LEU A 200 -3.90 -18.96 -11.85
C LEU A 200 -5.05 -18.02 -12.23
N LEU A 201 -4.76 -16.76 -12.49
CA LEU A 201 -5.79 -15.78 -12.84
C LEU A 201 -6.43 -16.07 -14.19
N ASP A 202 -5.69 -16.57 -15.19
CA ASP A 202 -6.25 -16.99 -16.47
C ASP A 202 -7.23 -18.17 -16.28
N GLU A 203 -6.90 -19.14 -15.42
CA GLU A 203 -7.81 -20.25 -15.04
C GLU A 203 -9.06 -19.75 -14.32
N VAL A 204 -8.89 -18.86 -13.34
CA VAL A 204 -10.00 -18.26 -12.57
C VAL A 204 -10.93 -17.46 -13.48
N ILE A 205 -10.38 -16.65 -14.39
CA ILE A 205 -11.17 -15.87 -15.37
C ILE A 205 -11.95 -16.80 -16.31
N ALA A 206 -11.31 -17.87 -16.80
CA ALA A 206 -11.96 -18.85 -17.64
C ALA A 206 -13.10 -19.56 -16.91
N TRP A 207 -12.87 -19.99 -15.67
CA TRP A 207 -13.89 -20.57 -14.81
C TRP A 207 -15.05 -19.61 -14.54
N LYS A 208 -14.76 -18.35 -14.23
CA LYS A 208 -15.77 -17.32 -13.94
C LYS A 208 -16.65 -17.01 -15.16
N ARG A 209 -16.08 -17.01 -16.37
CA ARG A 209 -16.88 -16.86 -17.60
C ARG A 209 -17.91 -17.97 -17.77
N ALA A 210 -17.60 -19.19 -17.33
CA ALA A 210 -18.52 -20.33 -17.34
C ALA A 210 -19.48 -20.31 -16.13
N ASN A 211 -19.14 -19.66 -15.04
CA ASN A 211 -19.86 -19.61 -13.77
C ASN A 211 -20.07 -18.18 -13.30
N PRO A 212 -20.81 -17.33 -14.05
CA PRO A 212 -21.03 -15.94 -13.66
C PRO A 212 -21.87 -15.85 -12.38
N ALA A 213 -21.55 -14.87 -11.51
CA ALA A 213 -22.26 -14.60 -10.27
C ALA A 213 -22.35 -13.09 -10.03
N ASP A 214 -22.98 -12.66 -8.94
CA ASP A 214 -23.03 -11.26 -8.54
C ASP A 214 -21.76 -10.89 -7.75
N ASP A 215 -20.64 -10.77 -8.49
CA ASP A 215 -19.33 -10.45 -7.94
C ASP A 215 -18.51 -9.53 -8.87
N LEU A 216 -17.41 -8.98 -8.32
CA LEU A 216 -16.56 -8.03 -9.03
C LEU A 216 -15.95 -8.62 -10.31
N LEU A 217 -15.47 -9.86 -10.27
CA LEU A 217 -14.83 -10.46 -11.45
C LEU A 217 -15.82 -10.67 -12.58
N THR A 218 -17.04 -11.12 -12.28
CA THR A 218 -18.12 -11.17 -13.27
C THR A 218 -18.43 -9.79 -13.84
N ALA A 219 -18.51 -8.76 -12.97
CA ALA A 219 -18.75 -7.41 -13.40
C ALA A 219 -17.62 -6.87 -14.30
N LEU A 220 -16.35 -7.18 -13.99
CA LEU A 220 -15.20 -6.79 -14.81
C LEU A 220 -15.18 -7.50 -16.17
N ILE A 221 -15.51 -8.80 -16.20
CA ILE A 221 -15.62 -9.59 -17.44
C ILE A 221 -16.70 -9.00 -18.37
N GLN A 222 -17.80 -8.50 -17.79
CA GLN A 222 -18.95 -7.95 -18.50
C GLN A 222 -18.85 -6.43 -18.71
N ALA A 223 -17.84 -5.77 -18.10
CA ALA A 223 -17.71 -4.33 -18.18
C ALA A 223 -17.54 -3.85 -19.62
N GLU A 224 -18.49 -3.05 -20.04
CA GLU A 224 -18.50 -2.37 -21.34
C GLU A 224 -18.95 -0.93 -21.14
N GLU A 225 -18.28 -0.02 -21.81
CA GLU A 225 -18.65 1.39 -21.83
C GLU A 225 -18.33 1.99 -23.19
N ASP A 226 -19.32 2.58 -23.83
CA ASP A 226 -19.21 3.18 -25.16
C ASP A 226 -18.64 2.21 -26.23
N GLY A 227 -18.90 0.90 -26.09
CA GLY A 227 -18.37 -0.16 -26.96
C GLY A 227 -16.94 -0.58 -26.63
N ASP A 228 -16.35 -0.06 -25.55
CA ASP A 228 -15.01 -0.43 -25.08
C ASP A 228 -15.07 -1.48 -23.96
N ARG A 229 -14.17 -2.45 -24.02
CA ARG A 229 -14.05 -3.57 -23.08
C ARG A 229 -12.61 -3.79 -22.68
N LEU A 230 -12.42 -4.42 -21.53
CA LEU A 230 -11.09 -4.93 -21.16
C LEU A 230 -10.69 -6.07 -22.10
N SER A 231 -9.50 -5.99 -22.69
CA SER A 231 -8.87 -7.13 -23.34
C SER A 231 -8.59 -8.24 -22.33
N ALA A 232 -8.29 -9.46 -22.77
CA ALA A 232 -7.97 -10.56 -21.87
C ALA A 232 -6.75 -10.25 -20.97
N ARG A 233 -5.74 -9.61 -21.54
CA ARG A 233 -4.55 -9.18 -20.80
C ARG A 233 -4.86 -8.05 -19.80
N GLU A 234 -5.56 -7.00 -20.23
CA GLU A 234 -5.98 -5.93 -19.33
C GLU A 234 -6.82 -6.47 -18.17
N LEU A 235 -7.78 -7.37 -18.43
CA LEU A 235 -8.59 -7.98 -17.39
C LEU A 235 -7.72 -8.72 -16.37
N ARG A 236 -6.81 -9.58 -16.82
CA ARG A 236 -5.88 -10.31 -15.95
C ARG A 236 -5.03 -9.34 -15.12
N ASP A 237 -4.41 -8.36 -15.77
CA ASP A 237 -3.52 -7.40 -15.12
C ASP A 237 -4.28 -6.50 -14.12
N GLN A 238 -5.55 -6.13 -14.40
CA GLN A 238 -6.39 -5.43 -13.42
C GLN A 238 -6.73 -6.32 -12.22
N VAL A 239 -7.08 -7.59 -12.43
CA VAL A 239 -7.41 -8.53 -11.34
C VAL A 239 -6.19 -8.79 -10.47
N SER A 240 -5.01 -9.01 -11.10
CA SER A 240 -3.73 -9.13 -10.39
C SER A 240 -3.45 -7.89 -9.54
N LEU A 241 -3.58 -6.70 -10.11
CA LEU A 241 -3.39 -5.44 -9.39
C LEU A 241 -4.33 -5.33 -8.18
N LEU A 242 -5.62 -5.62 -8.36
CA LEU A 242 -6.62 -5.50 -7.28
C LEU A 242 -6.29 -6.47 -6.14
N PHE A 243 -5.88 -7.68 -6.48
CA PHE A 243 -5.53 -8.69 -5.50
C PHE A 243 -4.26 -8.31 -4.72
N VAL A 244 -3.16 -8.06 -5.44
CA VAL A 244 -1.84 -7.77 -4.84
C VAL A 244 -1.87 -6.45 -4.05
N ALA A 245 -2.40 -5.37 -4.63
CA ALA A 245 -2.42 -4.06 -3.98
C ALA A 245 -3.43 -3.97 -2.82
N GLY A 246 -4.54 -4.72 -2.88
CA GLY A 246 -5.58 -4.69 -1.86
C GLY A 246 -5.21 -5.45 -0.58
N HIS A 247 -4.34 -6.44 -0.69
CA HIS A 247 -3.98 -7.32 0.41
C HIS A 247 -2.85 -6.74 1.28
N GLU A 248 -1.63 -6.66 0.76
CA GLU A 248 -0.39 -6.34 1.51
C GLU A 248 -0.46 -4.99 2.25
N THR A 249 -1.03 -3.98 1.65
CA THR A 249 -1.11 -2.64 2.26
C THR A 249 -2.04 -2.62 3.46
N THR A 250 -3.13 -3.37 3.42
CA THR A 250 -4.11 -3.45 4.51
C THR A 250 -3.57 -4.34 5.64
N VAL A 251 -2.83 -5.41 5.34
CA VAL A 251 -2.08 -6.20 6.33
C VAL A 251 -1.17 -5.28 7.16
N ASN A 252 -0.36 -4.48 6.48
CA ASN A 252 0.56 -3.55 7.13
C ASN A 252 -0.17 -2.48 7.97
N LEU A 253 -1.32 -1.99 7.52
CA LEU A 253 -2.14 -1.05 8.28
C LEU A 253 -2.69 -1.66 9.56
N ILE A 254 -3.26 -2.85 9.49
CA ILE A 254 -3.90 -3.51 10.64
C ILE A 254 -2.83 -3.96 11.63
N GLY A 255 -1.83 -4.71 11.19
CA GLY A 255 -0.78 -5.25 12.04
C GLY A 255 0.02 -4.16 12.75
N THR A 256 0.54 -3.19 11.97
CA THR A 256 1.32 -2.07 12.53
C THR A 256 0.42 -1.11 13.32
N GLY A 257 -0.83 -0.91 12.92
CA GLY A 257 -1.78 -0.07 13.65
C GLY A 257 -2.08 -0.62 15.04
N ILE A 258 -2.29 -1.94 15.19
CA ILE A 258 -2.46 -2.59 16.48
C ILE A 258 -1.17 -2.50 17.30
N TYR A 259 -0.01 -2.77 16.70
CA TYR A 259 1.30 -2.62 17.36
C TYR A 259 1.47 -1.23 17.97
N GLU A 260 1.25 -0.18 17.21
CA GLU A 260 1.44 1.20 17.67
C GLU A 260 0.41 1.61 18.75
N LEU A 261 -0.83 1.15 18.65
CA LEU A 261 -1.85 1.40 19.69
C LEU A 261 -1.54 0.66 20.99
N LEU A 262 -1.02 -0.57 20.94
CA LEU A 262 -0.61 -1.30 22.15
C LEU A 262 0.61 -0.67 22.83
N ARG A 263 1.45 0.08 22.09
CA ARG A 263 2.57 0.86 22.64
C ARG A 263 2.12 2.19 23.26
N ASP A 264 0.93 2.68 22.90
CA ASP A 264 0.30 3.84 23.53
C ASP A 264 -1.04 3.46 24.19
N PRO A 265 -1.02 2.90 25.42
CA PRO A 265 -2.22 2.45 26.12
C PRO A 265 -3.25 3.56 26.34
N LYS A 266 -2.82 4.83 26.34
CA LYS A 266 -3.74 5.98 26.46
C LYS A 266 -4.58 6.12 25.20
N GLN A 267 -3.96 6.08 24.03
CA GLN A 267 -4.66 6.19 22.75
C GLN A 267 -5.54 4.95 22.51
N ALA A 268 -5.03 3.75 22.81
CA ALA A 268 -5.81 2.52 22.75
C ALA A 268 -7.06 2.59 23.62
N LYS A 269 -6.93 3.10 24.87
CA LYS A 269 -8.07 3.27 25.79
C LYS A 269 -9.09 4.29 25.25
N ILE A 270 -8.65 5.43 24.73
CA ILE A 270 -9.55 6.45 24.15
C ILE A 270 -10.36 5.84 23.00
N LEU A 271 -9.71 5.11 22.09
CA LEU A 271 -10.37 4.48 20.97
C LEU A 271 -11.35 3.38 21.42
N ARG A 272 -10.92 2.51 22.31
CA ARG A 272 -11.75 1.43 22.86
C ARG A 272 -13.05 1.95 23.47
N ASP A 273 -12.94 3.00 24.28
CA ASP A 273 -14.06 3.55 25.03
C ASP A 273 -15.00 4.43 24.16
N ASN A 274 -14.58 4.79 22.93
CA ASN A 274 -15.31 5.66 22.02
C ASN A 274 -15.39 5.10 20.59
N PRO A 275 -16.30 4.16 20.29
CA PRO A 275 -16.43 3.56 18.96
C PRO A 275 -16.69 4.56 17.82
N SER A 276 -17.24 5.74 18.12
CA SER A 276 -17.44 6.80 17.12
C SER A 276 -16.13 7.38 16.56
N LEU A 277 -15.00 7.10 17.21
CA LEU A 277 -13.69 7.51 16.75
C LEU A 277 -13.05 6.51 15.75
N ASP A 278 -13.64 5.31 15.54
CA ASP A 278 -13.03 4.27 14.69
C ASP A 278 -12.65 4.82 13.29
N VAL A 279 -13.51 5.62 12.68
CA VAL A 279 -13.25 6.25 11.38
C VAL A 279 -12.06 7.19 11.43
N ASN A 280 -12.05 8.11 12.41
CA ASN A 280 -10.98 9.09 12.54
C ASN A 280 -9.65 8.45 12.96
N ALA A 281 -9.72 7.45 13.83
CA ALA A 281 -8.53 6.72 14.28
C ALA A 281 -7.84 5.97 13.14
N VAL A 282 -8.60 5.39 12.21
CA VAL A 282 -8.01 4.72 11.04
C VAL A 282 -7.33 5.72 10.11
N ASP A 283 -7.90 6.91 9.89
CA ASP A 283 -7.21 7.96 9.11
C ASP A 283 -5.96 8.48 9.84
N GLU A 284 -5.98 8.56 11.18
CA GLU A 284 -4.78 8.89 11.96
C GLU A 284 -3.72 7.78 11.89
N LEU A 285 -4.11 6.51 11.98
CA LEU A 285 -3.19 5.40 11.81
C LEU A 285 -2.60 5.36 10.39
N LEU A 286 -3.42 5.60 9.35
CA LEU A 286 -2.93 5.75 7.97
C LEU A 286 -1.90 6.87 7.87
N ARG A 287 -2.14 8.02 8.51
CA ARG A 287 -1.18 9.10 8.59
C ARG A 287 0.12 8.66 9.27
N PHE A 288 -0.01 8.07 10.45
CA PHE A 288 1.13 7.77 11.33
C PHE A 288 1.96 6.58 10.87
N VAL A 289 1.31 5.48 10.46
CA VAL A 289 1.96 4.24 10.01
C VAL A 289 2.44 4.37 8.57
N SER A 290 1.61 4.95 7.68
CA SER A 290 1.86 5.06 6.24
C SER A 290 2.35 3.74 5.63
N PRO A 291 1.50 2.74 5.41
CA PRO A 291 1.92 1.43 4.89
C PRO A 291 2.71 1.50 3.60
N VAL A 292 2.38 2.46 2.73
CA VAL A 292 3.17 2.81 1.54
C VAL A 292 4.03 4.02 1.86
N GLN A 293 5.35 3.84 1.79
CA GLN A 293 6.32 4.89 2.16
C GLN A 293 6.53 5.90 1.04
N PHE A 294 6.52 5.44 -0.23
CA PHE A 294 6.80 6.26 -1.40
C PHE A 294 5.82 5.98 -2.53
N SER A 295 5.53 7.02 -3.33
CA SER A 295 4.84 6.89 -4.61
C SER A 295 5.69 7.51 -5.70
N ARG A 296 5.71 6.88 -6.89
CA ARG A 296 6.57 7.29 -8.01
C ARG A 296 5.83 8.24 -8.96
N ARG A 297 6.58 9.22 -9.49
CA ARG A 297 6.21 10.00 -10.67
C ARG A 297 7.41 10.10 -11.60
N ILE A 298 7.13 10.34 -12.87
CA ILE A 298 8.13 10.59 -13.91
C ILE A 298 7.82 11.96 -14.51
N THR A 299 8.82 12.83 -14.55
CA THR A 299 8.66 14.19 -15.07
C THR A 299 8.50 14.17 -16.59
N THR A 300 7.46 14.83 -17.10
CA THR A 300 7.21 14.96 -18.56
C THR A 300 7.80 16.25 -19.14
N SER A 301 8.25 17.15 -18.30
CA SER A 301 8.99 18.38 -18.61
C SER A 301 9.92 18.71 -17.45
N ASP A 302 10.85 19.61 -17.67
CA ASP A 302 11.67 20.14 -16.57
C ASP A 302 10.76 20.82 -15.55
N ILE A 303 11.00 20.52 -14.27
CA ILE A 303 10.27 21.12 -13.15
C ILE A 303 11.24 21.74 -12.14
N ASN A 304 10.77 22.73 -11.40
CA ASN A 304 11.53 23.30 -10.28
C ASN A 304 10.79 23.04 -8.97
N VAL A 305 11.49 22.42 -8.01
CA VAL A 305 10.98 22.16 -6.66
C VAL A 305 11.96 22.71 -5.66
N ASP A 306 11.56 23.65 -4.83
CA ASP A 306 12.37 24.31 -3.79
C ASP A 306 13.74 24.81 -4.31
N GLY A 307 13.79 25.30 -5.58
CA GLY A 307 15.01 25.79 -6.23
C GLY A 307 15.87 24.73 -6.91
N TYR A 308 15.52 23.46 -6.81
CA TYR A 308 16.17 22.38 -7.55
C TYR A 308 15.51 22.18 -8.91
N SER A 309 16.34 22.11 -9.95
CA SER A 309 15.87 21.76 -11.31
C SER A 309 15.89 20.24 -11.46
N ILE A 310 14.73 19.66 -11.77
CA ILE A 310 14.58 18.23 -12.06
C ILE A 310 14.24 18.11 -13.53
N ASP A 311 15.13 17.47 -14.29
CA ASP A 311 15.00 17.35 -15.74
C ASP A 311 13.84 16.43 -16.14
N LYS A 312 13.29 16.67 -17.34
CA LYS A 312 12.33 15.78 -17.98
C LYS A 312 12.86 14.34 -18.03
N GLY A 313 11.95 13.38 -17.78
CA GLY A 313 12.26 11.94 -17.81
C GLY A 313 12.92 11.41 -16.54
N SER A 314 12.99 12.24 -15.49
CA SER A 314 13.51 11.84 -14.18
C SER A 314 12.47 11.08 -13.37
N VAL A 315 12.92 10.06 -12.64
CA VAL A 315 12.09 9.37 -11.64
C VAL A 315 12.11 10.17 -10.33
N VAL A 316 10.92 10.51 -9.83
CA VAL A 316 10.73 11.24 -8.57
C VAL A 316 9.89 10.39 -7.62
N LEU A 317 10.45 10.05 -6.48
CA LEU A 317 9.77 9.35 -5.39
C LEU A 317 9.22 10.37 -4.40
N THR A 318 7.91 10.40 -4.26
CA THR A 318 7.22 11.23 -3.27
C THR A 318 7.13 10.49 -1.94
N GLY A 319 7.78 11.00 -0.89
CA GLY A 319 7.82 10.40 0.45
C GLY A 319 6.51 10.59 1.19
N LEU A 320 5.56 9.68 0.98
CA LEU A 320 4.22 9.73 1.60
C LEU A 320 4.32 9.69 3.11
N ALA A 321 5.13 8.78 3.64
CA ALA A 321 5.34 8.61 5.07
C ALA A 321 5.99 9.84 5.71
N SER A 322 6.97 10.42 5.03
CA SER A 322 7.60 11.66 5.46
C SER A 322 6.62 12.83 5.49
N ALA A 323 5.86 13.02 4.41
CA ALA A 323 4.84 14.06 4.30
C ALA A 323 3.74 13.93 5.37
N ASN A 324 3.36 12.71 5.72
CA ASN A 324 2.37 12.42 6.75
C ASN A 324 2.86 12.69 8.19
N ARG A 325 4.15 12.95 8.37
CA ARG A 325 4.75 13.36 9.65
C ARG A 325 5.43 14.72 9.58
N ASP A 326 5.15 15.50 8.54
CA ASP A 326 5.72 16.84 8.36
C ASP A 326 5.11 17.82 9.40
N PRO A 327 5.92 18.40 10.32
CA PRO A 327 5.42 19.35 11.31
C PRO A 327 4.80 20.61 10.68
N ALA A 328 5.26 21.02 9.50
CA ALA A 328 4.69 22.15 8.79
C ALA A 328 3.21 21.96 8.44
N LYS A 329 2.80 20.70 8.23
CA LYS A 329 1.40 20.32 7.94
C LYS A 329 0.64 19.92 9.20
N TRP A 330 1.26 19.10 10.06
CA TRP A 330 0.56 18.37 11.14
C TRP A 330 0.81 18.95 12.54
N GLY A 331 1.66 19.98 12.65
CA GLY A 331 2.01 20.60 13.94
C GLY A 331 3.17 19.90 14.65
N ASP A 332 3.57 20.45 15.80
CA ASP A 332 4.71 19.99 16.57
C ASP A 332 4.57 18.56 17.13
N ASP A 333 3.36 18.05 17.15
CA ASP A 333 3.01 16.69 17.59
C ASP A 333 2.82 15.70 16.43
N ALA A 334 3.30 16.03 15.22
CA ALA A 334 3.23 15.20 14.03
C ALA A 334 3.78 13.76 14.24
N GLU A 335 4.80 13.62 15.12
CA GLU A 335 5.43 12.36 15.49
C GLU A 335 4.70 11.57 16.59
N ARG A 336 3.44 11.94 16.89
CA ARG A 336 2.61 11.25 17.89
C ARG A 336 1.29 10.81 17.27
N ILE A 337 0.79 9.67 17.75
CA ILE A 337 -0.57 9.25 17.47
C ILE A 337 -1.54 10.08 18.34
N ASP A 338 -2.57 10.61 17.72
CA ASP A 338 -3.72 11.16 18.39
C ASP A 338 -5.00 10.73 17.68
N VAL A 339 -5.68 9.70 18.21
CA VAL A 339 -6.92 9.16 17.61
C VAL A 339 -8.07 10.20 17.56
N GLN A 340 -7.89 11.36 18.20
CA GLN A 340 -8.81 12.49 18.18
C GLN A 340 -8.32 13.65 17.31
N ARG A 341 -7.16 13.51 16.65
CA ARG A 341 -6.59 14.54 15.75
C ARG A 341 -7.63 14.93 14.70
N THR A 342 -7.77 16.24 14.47
CA THR A 342 -8.66 16.76 13.44
C THR A 342 -7.96 16.86 12.09
N GLY A 343 -8.71 16.69 10.99
CA GLY A 343 -8.18 16.83 9.63
C GLY A 343 -7.34 15.66 9.15
N THR A 344 -7.36 14.52 9.85
CA THR A 344 -6.60 13.30 9.52
C THR A 344 -6.84 12.82 8.09
N ALA A 345 -8.04 12.92 7.55
CA ALA A 345 -8.38 12.56 6.18
C ALA A 345 -7.57 13.31 5.09
N GLN A 346 -6.75 14.30 5.46
CA GLN A 346 -5.86 15.01 4.54
C GLN A 346 -4.49 14.33 4.36
N HIS A 347 -4.26 13.18 5.03
CA HIS A 347 -3.04 12.40 4.81
C HIS A 347 -2.89 11.95 3.35
N VAL A 348 -1.67 11.67 2.93
CA VAL A 348 -1.36 11.26 1.56
C VAL A 348 -1.06 9.76 1.41
N SER A 349 -1.38 8.92 2.41
CA SER A 349 -1.12 7.46 2.38
C SER A 349 -1.83 6.73 1.23
N PHE A 350 -2.93 7.30 0.73
CA PHE A 350 -3.64 6.81 -0.45
C PHE A 350 -3.22 7.52 -1.75
N GLY A 351 -2.12 8.24 -1.72
CA GLY A 351 -1.73 9.13 -2.81
C GLY A 351 -2.67 10.33 -2.97
N SER A 352 -2.65 10.95 -4.14
CA SER A 352 -3.54 12.06 -4.52
C SER A 352 -3.63 12.17 -6.06
N GLY A 353 -4.60 12.98 -6.56
CA GLY A 353 -4.79 13.18 -7.99
C GLY A 353 -5.46 12.00 -8.70
N SER A 354 -5.12 11.80 -9.98
CA SER A 354 -5.71 10.77 -10.85
C SER A 354 -5.49 9.35 -10.32
N HIS A 355 -4.35 9.09 -9.66
CA HIS A 355 -3.98 7.80 -9.09
C HIS A 355 -4.34 7.65 -7.60
N TYR A 356 -5.25 8.46 -7.06
CA TYR A 356 -5.76 8.25 -5.70
C TYR A 356 -6.28 6.81 -5.54
N CYS A 357 -5.93 6.14 -4.44
CA CYS A 357 -6.22 4.72 -4.22
C CYS A 357 -7.70 4.37 -4.41
N LEU A 358 -7.98 3.42 -5.31
CA LEU A 358 -9.33 2.95 -5.61
C LEU A 358 -9.94 2.22 -4.41
N GLY A 359 -9.14 1.39 -3.72
CA GLY A 359 -9.55 0.57 -2.58
C GLY A 359 -9.61 1.33 -1.24
N SER A 360 -9.39 2.66 -1.24
CA SER A 360 -9.28 3.44 0.00
C SER A 360 -10.46 3.30 0.97
N SER A 361 -11.68 3.14 0.45
CA SER A 361 -12.88 2.95 1.27
C SER A 361 -12.95 1.54 1.87
N LEU A 362 -12.50 0.52 1.13
CA LEU A 362 -12.44 -0.86 1.61
C LEU A 362 -11.38 -1.02 2.70
N ALA A 363 -10.16 -0.56 2.46
CA ALA A 363 -9.07 -0.60 3.43
C ALA A 363 -9.44 0.11 4.76
N ARG A 364 -10.14 1.25 4.67
CA ARG A 364 -10.67 1.92 5.87
C ARG A 364 -11.69 1.07 6.60
N LEU A 365 -12.61 0.44 5.88
CA LEU A 365 -13.66 -0.39 6.48
C LEU A 365 -13.05 -1.59 7.19
N GLU A 366 -12.14 -2.31 6.56
CA GLU A 366 -11.44 -3.45 7.15
C GLU A 366 -10.69 -3.06 8.41
N ALA A 367 -9.87 -2.00 8.34
CA ALA A 367 -9.10 -1.53 9.49
C ALA A 367 -10.00 -1.03 10.64
N GLN A 368 -11.12 -0.34 10.35
CA GLN A 368 -12.09 0.08 11.37
C GLN A 368 -12.67 -1.11 12.14
N VAL A 369 -13.10 -2.13 11.41
CA VAL A 369 -13.71 -3.32 12.02
C VAL A 369 -12.65 -4.12 12.78
N ALA A 370 -11.51 -4.42 12.16
CA ALA A 370 -10.45 -5.24 12.76
C ALA A 370 -9.88 -4.60 14.02
N ILE A 371 -9.36 -3.38 13.91
CA ILE A 371 -8.69 -2.69 15.02
C ILE A 371 -9.67 -2.34 16.13
N GLY A 372 -10.84 -1.80 15.76
CA GLY A 372 -11.85 -1.40 16.76
C GLY A 372 -12.38 -2.59 17.55
N ARG A 373 -12.72 -3.72 16.89
CA ARG A 373 -13.20 -4.93 17.58
C ARG A 373 -12.12 -5.60 18.40
N PHE A 374 -10.88 -5.69 17.88
CA PHE A 374 -9.74 -6.24 18.60
C PHE A 374 -9.52 -5.52 19.94
N LEU A 375 -9.40 -4.20 19.95
CA LEU A 375 -9.17 -3.42 21.17
C LEU A 375 -10.32 -3.52 22.19
N ARG A 376 -11.55 -3.66 21.73
CA ARG A 376 -12.72 -3.81 22.60
C ARG A 376 -12.84 -5.22 23.17
N ARG A 377 -12.47 -6.24 22.38
CA ARG A 377 -12.50 -7.64 22.82
C ARG A 377 -11.39 -7.94 23.82
N PHE A 378 -10.18 -7.37 23.59
CA PHE A 378 -8.97 -7.64 24.35
C PHE A 378 -8.39 -6.36 24.99
N PRO A 379 -9.07 -5.80 26.01
CA PRO A 379 -8.66 -4.54 26.63
C PRO A 379 -7.31 -4.61 27.36
N ASP A 380 -6.88 -5.82 27.72
CA ASP A 380 -5.65 -6.10 28.46
C ASP A 380 -4.56 -6.74 27.58
N ALA A 381 -4.77 -6.76 26.27
CA ALA A 381 -3.79 -7.31 25.31
C ALA A 381 -2.41 -6.66 25.47
N LYS A 382 -1.36 -7.48 25.40
CA LYS A 382 0.04 -7.06 25.59
C LYS A 382 0.93 -7.67 24.54
N ILE A 383 1.92 -6.91 24.10
CA ILE A 383 3.03 -7.40 23.30
C ILE A 383 3.91 -8.30 24.16
N VAL A 384 4.19 -9.53 23.71
CA VAL A 384 4.97 -10.52 24.45
C VAL A 384 6.33 -10.86 23.83
N SER A 385 6.55 -10.43 22.59
CA SER A 385 7.85 -10.53 21.90
C SER A 385 8.19 -9.22 21.19
N GLU A 386 9.44 -9.03 20.80
CA GLU A 386 9.80 -7.96 19.88
C GLU A 386 9.06 -8.15 18.55
N ALA A 387 8.62 -7.06 17.94
CA ALA A 387 8.00 -7.09 16.62
C ALA A 387 9.06 -7.37 15.55
N GLU A 388 8.80 -8.30 14.67
CA GLU A 388 9.61 -8.52 13.47
C GLU A 388 9.05 -7.66 12.34
N TRP A 389 9.91 -6.90 11.67
CA TRP A 389 9.54 -6.03 10.55
C TRP A 389 9.84 -6.72 9.23
N ASN A 390 9.02 -6.45 8.21
CA ASN A 390 9.13 -7.11 6.90
C ASN A 390 10.35 -6.69 6.06
N GLY A 391 11.19 -5.78 6.57
CA GLY A 391 12.43 -5.35 5.92
C GLY A 391 12.25 -4.58 4.62
N ARG A 392 11.01 -4.27 4.20
CA ARG A 392 10.73 -3.56 2.94
C ARG A 392 10.89 -2.06 3.09
N ILE A 393 11.41 -1.45 2.03
CA ILE A 393 11.62 0.00 1.97
C ILE A 393 10.31 0.72 1.65
N ASN A 394 9.51 0.18 0.73
CA ASN A 394 8.30 0.84 0.26
C ASN A 394 7.02 0.36 0.95
N LEU A 395 6.77 -0.95 1.03
CA LEU A 395 5.59 -1.49 1.72
C LEU A 395 5.95 -1.91 3.14
N ARG A 396 6.08 -0.92 4.02
CA ARG A 396 6.56 -1.12 5.38
C ARG A 396 5.46 -1.60 6.33
N GLY A 397 5.74 -2.63 7.10
CA GLY A 397 4.85 -3.14 8.13
C GLY A 397 5.51 -4.14 9.07
N VAL A 398 4.81 -4.46 10.15
CA VAL A 398 5.17 -5.57 11.04
C VAL A 398 4.83 -6.87 10.32
N GLU A 399 5.80 -7.78 10.25
CA GLU A 399 5.67 -9.12 9.66
C GLU A 399 5.18 -10.15 10.68
N ARG A 400 5.65 -9.99 11.94
CA ARG A 400 5.26 -10.87 13.04
C ARG A 400 5.15 -10.12 14.34
N LEU A 401 4.06 -10.35 15.07
CA LEU A 401 3.80 -9.74 16.36
C LEU A 401 3.01 -10.69 17.28
N GLU A 402 3.68 -11.23 18.28
CA GLU A 402 3.05 -12.09 19.27
C GLU A 402 2.43 -11.29 20.41
N LEU A 403 1.19 -11.60 20.73
CA LEU A 403 0.41 -10.95 21.79
C LEU A 403 -0.13 -11.98 22.78
N SER A 404 -0.21 -11.59 24.06
CA SER A 404 -1.15 -12.16 25.02
C SER A 404 -2.44 -11.36 24.95
N VAL A 405 -3.58 -12.03 24.89
CA VAL A 405 -4.89 -11.37 24.84
C VAL A 405 -5.61 -11.36 26.21
N HIS A 406 -5.03 -12.03 27.22
CA HIS A 406 -5.49 -12.09 28.61
C HIS A 406 -4.44 -11.58 29.59
#